data_4e934ccbad0b51be56af3bc42a70f4c8
#
_entry.id   4e934ccbad0b51be56af3bc42a70f4c8
#
_cell.length_a   1.000
_cell.length_b   1.000
_cell.length_c   1.000
_cell.angle_alpha   90.00
_cell.angle_beta   90.00
_cell.angle_gamma   90.00
#
_symmetry.space_group_name_H-M   'P 1'
#
loop_
_entity.id
_entity.type
_entity.pdbx_description
1 polymer ?
#
loop_
_entity_poly.entity_id
_entity_poly.type
_entity_poly.pdbx_seq_one_letter_code
_entity_poly.pdbx_strand_id
1 'polypeptide(L)' 'MADIRFNSADQAIMEELKEGRATAAYLEQRIDWTREYITQRLRRLEEHSIVENLEGTGLYELSGQPD' A
#
# COMPACT_ATOMS: atom_id res chain seq x y z
N MET A 1 3.29 14.33 -16.59
CA MET A 1 3.16 13.20 -15.78
C MET A 1 3.34 13.50 -14.30
N ALA A 2 2.42 13.08 -13.51
CA ALA A 2 2.46 13.38 -12.11
C ALA A 2 3.33 12.36 -11.38
N ASP A 3 4.20 12.84 -10.54
CA ASP A 3 5.01 11.97 -9.72
C ASP A 3 4.34 11.82 -8.38
N ILE A 4 4.24 10.62 -7.93
CA ILE A 4 3.81 10.39 -6.57
C ILE A 4 5.03 10.49 -5.66
N ARG A 5 4.88 11.24 -4.59
CA ARG A 5 5.93 11.33 -3.61
C ARG A 5 5.65 10.34 -2.49
N PHE A 6 6.58 9.45 -2.27
CA PHE A 6 6.42 8.45 -1.23
C PHE A 6 6.89 9.03 0.09
N ASN A 7 6.02 9.02 1.09
CA ASN A 7 6.44 9.41 2.43
C ASN A 7 6.90 8.17 3.20
N SER A 8 7.23 8.35 4.47
CA SER A 8 7.73 7.24 5.27
C SER A 8 6.70 6.13 5.40
N ALA A 9 5.43 6.48 5.53
CA ALA A 9 4.38 5.49 5.63
C ALA A 9 4.26 4.70 4.35
N ASP A 10 4.33 5.37 3.20
CA ASP A 10 4.27 4.69 1.91
C ASP A 10 5.40 3.70 1.78
N GLN A 11 6.60 4.10 2.18
CA GLN A 11 7.74 3.22 2.08
C GLN A 11 7.58 2.01 2.98
N ALA A 12 7.09 2.22 4.20
CA ALA A 12 6.86 1.12 5.12
C ALA A 12 5.82 0.14 4.58
N ILE A 13 4.75 0.68 4.01
CA ILE A 13 3.71 -0.15 3.41
C ILE A 13 4.30 -0.98 2.28
N MET A 14 5.04 -0.35 1.40
CA MET A 14 5.61 -1.06 0.25
C MET A 14 6.61 -2.13 0.69
N GLU A 15 7.39 -1.86 1.74
CA GLU A 15 8.31 -2.87 2.25
C GLU A 15 7.56 -4.10 2.74
N GLU A 16 6.43 -3.89 3.44
CA GLU A 16 5.64 -5.02 3.91
C GLU A 16 5.03 -5.77 2.73
N LEU A 17 4.57 -5.05 1.72
CA LEU A 17 3.95 -5.69 0.57
C LEU A 17 4.96 -6.45 -0.29
N LYS A 18 6.23 -6.13 -0.18
CA LYS A 18 7.25 -6.95 -0.83
C LYS A 18 7.30 -8.36 -0.26
N GLU A 19 6.90 -8.50 1.01
CA GLU A 19 6.89 -9.80 1.66
C GLU A 19 5.66 -10.62 1.26
N GLY A 20 4.62 -9.95 0.79
CA GLY A 20 3.39 -10.63 0.40
C GLY A 20 2.22 -9.68 0.51
N ARG A 21 1.05 -10.20 0.20
CA ARG A 21 -0.18 -9.41 0.25
C ARG A 21 -0.53 -9.08 1.68
N ALA A 22 -1.22 -7.95 1.85
CA ALA A 22 -1.61 -7.54 3.18
C ALA A 22 -2.87 -6.70 3.15
N THR A 23 -3.58 -6.70 4.28
CA THR A 23 -4.71 -5.79 4.49
C THR A 23 -4.23 -4.63 5.33
N ALA A 24 -5.05 -3.56 5.37
CA ALA A 24 -4.73 -2.43 6.25
C ALA A 24 -4.65 -2.87 7.70
N ALA A 25 -5.53 -3.80 8.10
CA ALA A 25 -5.52 -4.30 9.48
C ALA A 25 -4.21 -5.02 9.79
N TYR A 26 -3.72 -5.81 8.85
CA TYR A 26 -2.45 -6.49 9.04
C TYR A 26 -1.30 -5.47 9.10
N LEU A 27 -1.33 -4.50 8.20
CA LEU A 27 -0.27 -3.49 8.16
C LEU A 27 -0.23 -2.68 9.45
N GLU A 28 -1.40 -2.39 10.02
CA GLU A 28 -1.44 -1.65 11.28
C GLU A 28 -0.66 -2.37 12.39
N GLN A 29 -0.64 -3.69 12.34
CA GLN A 29 0.11 -4.47 13.32
C GLN A 29 1.61 -4.42 13.08
N ARG A 30 2.02 -4.06 11.88
CA ARG A 30 3.41 -4.18 11.47
C ARG A 30 4.14 -2.84 11.44
N ILE A 31 3.41 -1.76 11.20
CA ILE A 31 4.03 -0.45 11.04
C ILE A 31 3.33 0.54 11.94
N ASP A 32 3.97 1.68 12.13
CA ASP A 32 3.61 2.64 13.17
C ASP A 32 2.66 3.72 12.67
N TRP A 33 1.55 3.32 12.07
CA TRP A 33 0.54 4.27 11.61
C TRP A 33 -0.83 3.69 11.89
N THR A 34 -1.86 4.55 11.97
CA THR A 34 -3.22 4.09 12.21
C THR A 34 -3.76 3.40 10.96
N ARG A 35 -4.76 2.54 11.16
CA ARG A 35 -5.39 1.85 10.05
C ARG A 35 -6.01 2.86 9.08
N GLU A 36 -6.62 3.92 9.60
CA GLU A 36 -7.24 4.92 8.75
C GLU A 36 -6.22 5.58 7.85
N TYR A 37 -5.08 5.94 8.42
CA TYR A 37 -4.05 6.57 7.62
C TYR A 37 -3.45 5.61 6.60
N ILE A 38 -3.21 4.37 7.03
CA ILE A 38 -2.71 3.34 6.11
C ILE A 38 -3.68 3.16 4.95
N THR A 39 -4.99 3.13 5.25
CA THR A 39 -6.00 2.99 4.20
C THR A 39 -5.94 4.14 3.23
N GLN A 40 -5.79 5.37 3.73
CA GLN A 40 -5.67 6.54 2.85
C GLN A 40 -4.47 6.42 1.94
N ARG A 41 -3.34 5.99 2.49
CA ARG A 41 -2.13 5.87 1.68
C ARG A 41 -2.26 4.72 0.67
N LEU A 42 -2.87 3.61 1.08
CA LEU A 42 -3.10 2.51 0.15
C LEU A 42 -3.97 2.95 -1.02
N ARG A 43 -5.02 3.73 -0.75
CA ARG A 43 -5.86 4.23 -1.84
C ARG A 43 -5.08 5.15 -2.76
N ARG A 44 -4.22 6.00 -2.19
CA ARG A 44 -3.40 6.87 -3.00
C ARG A 44 -2.44 6.07 -3.87
N LEU A 45 -1.80 5.07 -3.28
CA LEU A 45 -0.89 4.21 -4.03
C LEU A 45 -1.63 3.44 -5.11
N GLU A 46 -2.87 3.03 -4.83
CA GLU A 46 -3.70 2.36 -5.81
C GLU A 46 -4.02 3.27 -6.99
N GLU A 47 -4.33 4.54 -6.71
CA GLU A 47 -4.61 5.50 -7.75
C GLU A 47 -3.44 5.67 -8.70
N HIS A 48 -2.25 5.50 -8.21
CA HIS A 48 -1.04 5.62 -9.01
C HIS A 48 -0.55 4.27 -9.53
N SER A 49 -1.35 3.24 -9.38
CA SER A 49 -1.03 1.89 -9.86
C SER A 49 0.20 1.29 -9.21
N ILE A 50 0.52 1.73 -8.00
CA ILE A 50 1.64 1.16 -7.25
C ILE A 50 1.19 -0.12 -6.54
N VAL A 51 -0.04 -0.14 -6.06
CA VAL A 51 -0.61 -1.31 -5.40
C VAL A 51 -1.96 -1.62 -6.02
N GLU A 52 -2.43 -2.82 -5.80
CA GLU A 52 -3.71 -3.27 -6.30
C GLU A 52 -4.54 -3.84 -5.16
N ASN A 53 -5.80 -3.43 -5.11
CA ASN A 53 -6.77 -3.98 -4.16
C ASN A 53 -7.42 -5.19 -4.82
N LEU A 54 -7.08 -6.37 -4.36
CA LEU A 54 -7.48 -7.59 -5.03
C LEU A 54 -8.98 -7.78 -4.91
N GLU A 55 -9.66 -7.67 -6.05
CA GLU A 55 -11.10 -7.89 -6.16
C GLU A 55 -11.92 -7.06 -5.18
N GLY A 56 -11.40 -5.90 -4.79
CA GLY A 56 -12.12 -5.02 -3.90
C GLY A 56 -12.28 -5.53 -2.48
N THR A 57 -11.45 -6.47 -2.08
CA THR A 57 -11.59 -7.10 -0.77
C THR A 57 -10.80 -6.41 0.32
N GLY A 58 -9.96 -5.43 -0.04
CA GLY A 58 -9.09 -4.80 0.93
C GLY A 58 -7.77 -5.53 1.12
N LEU A 59 -7.54 -6.57 0.35
CA LEU A 59 -6.26 -7.26 0.36
C LEU A 59 -5.41 -6.65 -0.75
N TYR A 60 -4.30 -6.04 -0.37
CA TYR A 60 -3.47 -5.29 -1.30
C TYR A 60 -2.18 -6.02 -1.60
N GLU A 61 -1.71 -5.86 -2.82
CA GLU A 61 -0.39 -6.35 -3.20
C GLU A 61 0.27 -5.30 -4.07
N LEU A 62 1.59 -5.37 -4.18
CA LEU A 62 2.29 -4.50 -5.10
C LEU A 62 1.88 -4.85 -6.51
N SER A 63 1.59 -3.83 -7.31
CA SER A 63 1.26 -4.04 -8.70
C SER A 63 2.45 -4.61 -9.43
N GLY A 64 2.17 -5.23 -10.55
CA GLY A 64 3.23 -5.77 -11.35
C GLY A 64 4.27 -4.71 -11.64
N GLN A 65 5.50 -5.08 -11.52
CA GLN A 65 6.59 -4.15 -11.72
C GLN A 65 6.80 -3.94 -13.19
N PRO A 66 6.92 -2.71 -13.58
CA PRO A 66 7.40 -2.48 -14.94
C PRO A 66 8.82 -2.98 -14.99
N ASP A 67 9.16 -3.58 -15.98
CA ASP A 67 10.50 -4.12 -16.09
C ASP A 67 11.49 -3.17 -16.59
#